data_88acf407c56c0fc7a6d2c0f4a913b994
#
_entry.id   88acf407c56c0fc7a6d2c0f4a913b994
#
_cell.length_a   1.000
_cell.length_b   1.000
_cell.length_c   1.000
_cell.angle_alpha   90.00
_cell.angle_beta   90.00
_cell.angle_gamma   90.00
#
_symmetry.space_group_name_H-M   'P 1'
#
loop_
_entity.id
_entity.type
_entity.pdbx_description
1 polymer ?
#
loop_
_entity_poly.entity_id
_entity_poly.type
_entity_poly.pdbx_seq_one_letter_code
_entity_poly.pdbx_strand_id
1 'polypeptide(L)'
;MFLKRYKKLIALSSVILISCFLLLAIYGKVFHPSEKLKKLEYWVSFFEIFFISSLFIYRYNWYIWVITALIFASFAGYSIFWYSIKLPCACMGTLIPHASLLYFFLDLIFFVLSLSVTYLLQVKLSALYFWAFLGCIFFLIGYAFAEKVYQKFILL
;
A
#
# COMPACT_ATOMS: atom_id res chain seq x y z
N MET A 1 -15.58 -10.50 -27.23
CA MET A 1 -14.45 -9.57 -27.45
C MET A 1 -14.47 -8.37 -26.51
N PHE A 2 -15.61 -7.71 -26.29
CA PHE A 2 -15.79 -6.53 -25.42
C PHE A 2 -15.35 -6.75 -23.96
N LEU A 3 -15.77 -7.84 -23.33
CA LEU A 3 -15.47 -8.11 -21.91
C LEU A 3 -13.97 -8.21 -21.61
N LYS A 4 -13.18 -8.78 -22.53
CA LYS A 4 -11.73 -8.91 -22.37
C LYS A 4 -11.01 -7.57 -22.48
N ARG A 5 -11.54 -6.65 -23.29
CA ARG A 5 -11.00 -5.28 -23.47
C ARG A 5 -11.29 -4.43 -22.24
N TYR A 6 -12.49 -4.56 -21.67
CA TYR A 6 -12.91 -3.85 -20.47
C TYR A 6 -12.07 -4.23 -19.23
N LYS A 7 -11.80 -5.53 -19.04
CA LYS A 7 -10.92 -6.01 -17.95
C LYS A 7 -9.50 -5.43 -18.04
N LYS A 8 -8.94 -5.35 -19.24
CA LYS A 8 -7.62 -4.75 -19.47
C LYS A 8 -7.60 -3.25 -19.17
N LEU A 9 -8.68 -2.54 -19.51
CA LEU A 9 -8.82 -1.11 -19.23
C LEU A 9 -8.88 -0.85 -17.72
N ILE A 10 -9.69 -1.61 -16.98
CA ILE A 10 -9.77 -1.50 -15.52
C ILE A 10 -8.40 -1.77 -14.87
N ALA A 11 -7.72 -2.85 -15.26
CA ALA A 11 -6.40 -3.15 -14.72
C ALA A 11 -5.41 -2.00 -14.99
N LEU A 12 -5.40 -1.44 -16.21
CA LEU A 12 -4.51 -0.32 -16.56
C LEU A 12 -4.85 0.95 -15.76
N SER A 13 -6.13 1.32 -15.66
CA SER A 13 -6.54 2.51 -14.89
C SER A 13 -6.21 2.35 -13.40
N SER A 14 -6.36 1.16 -12.84
CA SER A 14 -5.99 0.86 -11.46
C SER A 14 -4.48 0.97 -11.24
N VAL A 15 -3.64 0.49 -12.20
CA VAL A 15 -2.18 0.68 -12.13
C VAL A 15 -1.83 2.16 -12.11
N ILE A 16 -2.42 2.95 -13.01
CA ILE A 16 -2.13 4.39 -13.08
C ILE A 16 -2.51 5.06 -11.75
N LEU A 17 -3.69 4.78 -11.21
CA LEU A 17 -4.17 5.36 -9.96
C LEU A 17 -3.24 5.03 -8.78
N ILE A 18 -2.89 3.76 -8.61
CA ILE A 18 -1.99 3.31 -7.55
C ILE A 18 -0.59 3.91 -7.73
N SER A 19 -0.09 3.95 -8.97
CA SER A 19 1.24 4.52 -9.25
C SER A 19 1.30 6.01 -8.96
N CYS A 20 0.27 6.77 -9.31
CA CYS A 20 0.18 8.19 -8.96
C CYS A 20 0.22 8.41 -7.45
N PHE A 21 -0.51 7.59 -6.69
CA PHE A 21 -0.49 7.65 -5.22
C PHE A 21 0.89 7.33 -4.65
N LEU A 22 1.53 6.26 -5.10
CA LEU A 22 2.87 5.87 -4.65
C LEU A 22 3.93 6.91 -5.03
N LEU A 23 3.84 7.51 -6.23
CA LEU A 23 4.75 8.58 -6.64
C LEU A 23 4.60 9.82 -5.74
N LEU A 24 3.39 10.15 -5.34
CA LEU A 24 3.14 11.23 -4.37
C LEU A 24 3.74 10.89 -3.00
N ALA A 25 3.62 9.63 -2.56
CA ALA A 25 4.23 9.16 -1.32
C ALA A 25 5.77 9.21 -1.36
N ILE A 26 6.37 8.79 -2.49
CA ILE A 26 7.82 8.89 -2.73
C ILE A 26 8.26 10.35 -2.68
N TYR A 27 7.55 11.23 -3.37
CA TYR A 27 7.85 12.67 -3.36
C TYR A 27 7.88 13.22 -1.92
N GLY A 28 6.87 12.93 -1.11
CA GLY A 28 6.82 13.35 0.28
C GLY A 28 8.02 12.84 1.10
N LYS A 29 8.37 11.56 0.97
CA LYS A 29 9.50 10.96 1.72
C LYS A 29 10.87 11.47 1.27
N VAL A 30 11.03 11.78 -0.02
CA VAL A 30 12.33 12.22 -0.55
C VAL A 30 12.57 13.72 -0.28
N PHE A 31 11.56 14.56 -0.49
CA PHE A 31 11.70 16.01 -0.37
C PHE A 31 11.32 16.55 1.00
N HIS A 32 10.48 15.83 1.75
CA HIS A 32 10.03 16.20 3.08
C HIS A 32 10.19 15.05 4.07
N PRO A 33 11.43 14.49 4.23
CA PRO A 33 11.65 13.35 5.10
C PRO A 33 11.47 13.73 6.57
N SER A 34 11.04 12.77 7.37
CA SER A 34 11.08 12.88 8.83
C SER A 34 12.53 12.76 9.30
N GLU A 35 13.00 13.68 10.15
CA GLU A 35 14.39 13.66 10.63
C GLU A 35 14.76 12.32 11.29
N LYS A 36 13.87 11.74 12.09
CA LYS A 36 14.10 10.48 12.80
C LYS A 36 14.03 9.23 11.91
N LEU A 37 13.24 9.25 10.84
CA LEU A 37 12.96 8.09 9.99
C LEU A 37 13.57 8.19 8.59
N LYS A 38 14.37 9.20 8.31
CA LYS A 38 14.91 9.52 6.98
C LYS A 38 15.52 8.31 6.24
N LYS A 39 16.32 7.50 6.92
CA LYS A 39 16.93 6.31 6.31
C LYS A 39 15.87 5.27 5.91
N LEU A 40 14.89 5.04 6.78
CA LEU A 40 13.80 4.10 6.53
C LEU A 40 12.94 4.57 5.36
N GLU A 41 12.61 5.85 5.31
CA GLU A 41 11.80 6.46 4.26
C GLU A 41 12.45 6.34 2.88
N TYR A 42 13.78 6.50 2.78
CA TYR A 42 14.49 6.28 1.52
C TYR A 42 14.47 4.82 1.07
N TRP A 43 14.63 3.85 1.98
CA TRP A 43 14.50 2.44 1.65
C TRP A 43 13.09 2.08 1.17
N VAL A 44 12.08 2.59 1.87
CA VAL A 44 10.67 2.37 1.47
C VAL A 44 10.41 2.98 0.10
N SER A 45 10.89 4.20 -0.18
CA SER A 45 10.75 4.84 -1.50
C SER A 45 11.41 4.03 -2.61
N PHE A 46 12.57 3.43 -2.36
CA PHE A 46 13.22 2.54 -3.32
C PHE A 46 12.36 1.32 -3.64
N PHE A 47 11.77 0.67 -2.63
CA PHE A 47 10.85 -0.44 -2.82
C PHE A 47 9.58 -0.02 -3.56
N GLU A 48 9.04 1.16 -3.30
CA GLU A 48 7.87 1.68 -4.00
C GLU A 48 8.14 1.89 -5.50
N ILE A 49 9.32 2.42 -5.88
CA ILE A 49 9.73 2.56 -7.29
C ILE A 49 9.79 1.20 -7.99
N PHE A 50 10.44 0.21 -7.35
CA PHE A 50 10.52 -1.14 -7.89
C PHE A 50 9.13 -1.77 -8.02
N PHE A 51 8.26 -1.53 -7.05
CA PHE A 51 6.90 -2.03 -7.04
C PHE A 51 6.04 -1.41 -8.15
N ILE A 52 6.12 -0.09 -8.37
CA ILE A 52 5.46 0.60 -9.50
C ILE A 52 5.89 -0.03 -10.82
N SER A 53 7.20 -0.24 -11.03
CA SER A 53 7.71 -0.87 -12.25
C SER A 53 7.13 -2.27 -12.44
N SER A 54 7.07 -3.06 -11.38
CA SER A 54 6.48 -4.40 -11.40
C SER A 54 4.99 -4.39 -11.73
N LEU A 55 4.23 -3.43 -11.21
CA LEU A 55 2.81 -3.25 -11.54
C LEU A 55 2.60 -2.96 -13.04
N PHE A 56 3.43 -2.10 -13.64
CA PHE A 56 3.33 -1.81 -15.08
C PHE A 56 3.66 -3.03 -15.94
N ILE A 57 4.69 -3.80 -15.59
CA ILE A 57 5.12 -4.98 -16.35
C ILE A 57 4.08 -6.11 -16.24
N TYR A 58 3.63 -6.41 -15.02
CA TYR A 58 2.80 -7.58 -14.71
C TYR A 58 1.31 -7.27 -14.53
N ARG A 59 0.83 -6.10 -14.95
CA ARG A 59 -0.54 -5.59 -14.72
C ARG A 59 -1.69 -6.54 -15.09
N TYR A 60 -1.44 -7.51 -15.97
CA TYR A 60 -2.46 -8.48 -16.39
C TYR A 60 -2.35 -9.83 -15.67
N ASN A 61 -1.40 -9.99 -14.78
CA ASN A 61 -1.21 -11.19 -14.00
C ASN A 61 -1.89 -11.02 -12.63
N TRP A 62 -2.76 -11.92 -12.28
CA TRP A 62 -3.53 -11.84 -11.04
C TRP A 62 -2.69 -11.83 -9.77
N TYR A 63 -1.53 -12.52 -9.77
CA TYR A 63 -0.68 -12.61 -8.58
C TYR A 63 -0.07 -11.26 -8.17
N ILE A 64 0.24 -10.36 -9.12
CA ILE A 64 0.75 -9.02 -8.77
C ILE A 64 -0.31 -8.22 -8.01
N TRP A 65 -1.59 -8.40 -8.34
CA TRP A 65 -2.69 -7.74 -7.66
C TRP A 65 -2.94 -8.29 -6.25
N VAL A 66 -2.71 -9.59 -6.04
CA VAL A 66 -2.70 -10.19 -4.69
C VAL A 66 -1.57 -9.59 -3.85
N ILE A 67 -0.35 -9.54 -4.39
CA ILE A 67 0.80 -8.92 -3.71
C ILE A 67 0.47 -7.47 -3.38
N THR A 68 -0.11 -6.72 -4.32
CA THR A 68 -0.55 -5.34 -4.12
C THR A 68 -1.54 -5.23 -2.96
N ALA A 69 -2.54 -6.10 -2.92
CA ALA A 69 -3.50 -6.12 -1.81
C ALA A 69 -2.81 -6.37 -0.46
N LEU A 70 -1.91 -7.34 -0.37
CA LEU A 70 -1.20 -7.64 0.88
C LEU A 70 -0.30 -6.49 1.34
N ILE A 71 0.35 -5.79 0.42
CA ILE A 71 1.16 -4.59 0.72
C ILE A 71 0.27 -3.47 1.28
N PHE A 72 -0.87 -3.16 0.65
CA PHE A 72 -1.77 -2.13 1.15
C PHE A 72 -2.44 -2.53 2.47
N ALA A 73 -2.73 -3.81 2.69
CA ALA A 73 -3.16 -4.29 4.00
C ALA A 73 -2.12 -4.01 5.09
N SER A 74 -0.83 -4.25 4.80
CA SER A 74 0.26 -3.93 5.73
C SER A 74 0.39 -2.43 5.99
N PHE A 75 0.25 -1.60 4.95
CA PHE A 75 0.28 -0.15 5.09
C PHE A 75 -0.90 0.37 5.90
N ALA A 76 -2.09 -0.20 5.74
CA ALA A 76 -3.24 0.14 6.56
C ALA A 76 -3.00 -0.17 8.04
N GLY A 77 -2.40 -1.33 8.36
CA GLY A 77 -1.99 -1.67 9.73
C GLY A 77 -0.97 -0.69 10.29
N TYR A 78 0.02 -0.32 9.48
CA TYR A 78 1.01 0.69 9.84
C TYR A 78 0.37 2.05 10.12
N SER A 79 -0.51 2.52 9.26
CA SER A 79 -1.16 3.82 9.36
C SER A 79 -2.09 3.92 10.59
N ILE A 80 -2.85 2.87 10.91
CA ILE A 80 -3.75 2.86 12.07
C ILE A 80 -2.97 2.83 13.39
N PHE A 81 -1.80 2.18 13.45
CA PHE A 81 -0.92 2.24 14.61
C PHE A 81 -0.54 3.71 14.92
N TRP A 82 -0.02 4.45 13.93
CA TRP A 82 0.38 5.84 14.10
C TRP A 82 -0.80 6.74 14.50
N TYR A 83 -1.97 6.47 13.95
CA TYR A 83 -3.19 7.16 14.38
C TYR A 83 -3.53 6.90 15.85
N SER A 84 -3.40 5.63 16.31
CA SER A 84 -3.75 5.24 17.69
C SER A 84 -2.89 5.93 18.75
N ILE A 85 -1.62 6.19 18.45
CA ILE A 85 -0.68 6.89 19.32
C ILE A 85 -0.66 8.42 19.11
N LYS A 86 -1.54 8.94 18.22
CA LYS A 86 -1.69 10.37 17.90
C LYS A 86 -0.40 11.03 17.37
N LEU A 87 0.46 10.27 16.75
CA LEU A 87 1.66 10.77 16.09
C LEU A 87 1.48 10.83 14.57
N PRO A 88 2.18 11.76 13.88
CA PRO A 88 2.13 11.82 12.44
C PRO A 88 2.72 10.55 11.80
N CYS A 89 2.00 9.97 10.84
CA CYS A 89 2.51 8.85 10.05
C CYS A 89 3.60 9.35 9.09
N ALA A 90 4.74 8.68 9.07
CA ALA A 90 5.78 8.93 8.08
C ALA A 90 5.48 8.33 6.68
N CYS A 91 4.22 7.94 6.42
CA CYS A 91 3.83 7.28 5.19
C CYS A 91 4.07 8.13 3.93
N MET A 92 3.94 9.45 4.07
CA MET A 92 4.25 10.44 3.03
C MET A 92 5.28 11.49 3.51
N GLY A 93 6.22 11.11 4.37
CA GLY A 93 7.12 12.06 5.01
C GLY A 93 6.35 13.07 5.86
N THR A 94 6.82 14.31 5.89
CA THR A 94 6.17 15.42 6.63
C THR A 94 5.21 16.24 5.77
N LEU A 95 4.92 15.80 4.54
CA LEU A 95 4.10 16.57 3.57
C LEU A 95 2.69 16.87 4.11
N ILE A 96 2.04 15.89 4.75
CA ILE A 96 0.72 16.05 5.37
C ILE A 96 0.77 15.45 6.78
N PRO A 97 1.25 16.24 7.77
CA PRO A 97 1.27 15.79 9.16
C PRO A 97 -0.19 15.59 9.63
N HIS A 98 -0.42 14.59 10.47
CA HIS A 98 -1.73 14.25 11.04
C HIS A 98 -2.76 13.56 10.10
N ALA A 99 -2.40 13.18 8.86
CA ALA A 99 -3.29 12.49 7.96
C ALA A 99 -3.27 10.94 8.08
N SER A 100 -2.80 10.39 9.20
CA SER A 100 -2.69 8.93 9.39
C SER A 100 -4.01 8.19 9.18
N LEU A 101 -5.14 8.78 9.59
CA LEU A 101 -6.47 8.21 9.36
C LEU A 101 -6.84 8.25 7.87
N LEU A 102 -6.50 9.33 7.16
CA LEU A 102 -6.72 9.42 5.70
C LEU A 102 -5.92 8.35 4.96
N TYR A 103 -4.66 8.14 5.34
CA TYR A 103 -3.81 7.10 4.74
C TYR A 103 -4.36 5.71 5.00
N PHE A 104 -4.84 5.44 6.21
CA PHE A 104 -5.52 4.19 6.51
C PHE A 104 -6.70 3.91 5.56
N PHE A 105 -7.57 4.90 5.32
CA PHE A 105 -8.69 4.74 4.39
C PHE A 105 -8.24 4.58 2.94
N LEU A 106 -7.21 5.30 2.50
CA LEU A 106 -6.66 5.16 1.16
C LEU A 106 -6.05 3.77 0.95
N ASP A 107 -5.29 3.27 1.91
CA ASP A 107 -4.71 1.94 1.87
C ASP A 107 -5.81 0.86 1.83
N LEU A 108 -6.90 1.04 2.58
CA LEU A 108 -8.05 0.14 2.56
C LEU A 108 -8.77 0.16 1.19
N ILE A 109 -8.94 1.34 0.60
CA ILE A 109 -9.51 1.48 -0.75
C ILE A 109 -8.62 0.76 -1.78
N PHE A 110 -7.30 0.93 -1.74
CA PHE A 110 -6.39 0.26 -2.66
C PHE A 110 -6.31 -1.25 -2.41
N PHE A 111 -6.44 -1.70 -1.18
CA PHE A 111 -6.61 -3.12 -0.85
C PHE A 111 -7.84 -3.71 -1.54
N VAL A 112 -9.01 -3.10 -1.36
CA VAL A 112 -10.26 -3.55 -1.98
C VAL A 112 -10.21 -3.47 -3.51
N LEU A 113 -9.65 -2.39 -4.05
CA LEU A 113 -9.45 -2.24 -5.50
C LEU A 113 -8.57 -3.37 -6.06
N SER A 114 -7.48 -3.71 -5.39
CA SER A 114 -6.57 -4.77 -5.82
C SER A 114 -7.23 -6.14 -5.80
N LEU A 115 -8.03 -6.46 -4.77
CA LEU A 115 -8.82 -7.68 -4.72
C LEU A 115 -9.88 -7.72 -5.84
N SER A 116 -10.51 -6.59 -6.13
CA SER A 116 -11.49 -6.47 -7.22
C SER A 116 -10.86 -6.74 -8.58
N VAL A 117 -9.68 -6.21 -8.84
CA VAL A 117 -8.94 -6.50 -10.09
C VAL A 117 -8.50 -7.96 -10.14
N THR A 118 -8.08 -8.53 -9.02
CA THR A 118 -7.75 -9.96 -8.91
C THR A 118 -8.95 -10.83 -9.33
N TYR A 119 -10.14 -10.51 -8.84
CA TYR A 119 -11.38 -11.20 -9.22
C TYR A 119 -11.70 -11.05 -10.71
N LEU A 120 -11.57 -9.84 -11.25
CA LEU A 120 -11.80 -9.57 -12.67
C LEU A 120 -10.80 -10.32 -13.57
N LEU A 121 -9.60 -10.63 -13.11
CA LEU A 121 -8.58 -11.40 -13.84
C LEU A 121 -8.78 -12.93 -13.72
N GLN A 122 -9.97 -13.39 -13.29
CA GLN A 122 -10.41 -14.78 -13.29
C GLN A 122 -9.95 -15.64 -12.11
N VAL A 123 -9.69 -15.06 -10.97
CA VAL A 123 -9.51 -15.82 -9.73
C VAL A 123 -10.87 -16.24 -9.17
N LYS A 124 -11.00 -17.50 -8.76
CA LYS A 124 -12.23 -18.03 -8.16
C LYS A 124 -12.59 -17.28 -6.86
N LEU A 125 -13.87 -17.06 -6.62
CA LEU A 125 -14.36 -16.35 -5.43
C LEU A 125 -13.87 -17.00 -4.13
N SER A 126 -13.80 -18.33 -4.07
CA SER A 126 -13.25 -19.05 -2.90
C SER A 126 -11.79 -18.71 -2.58
N ALA A 127 -10.97 -18.52 -3.63
CA ALA A 127 -9.59 -18.09 -3.44
C ALA A 127 -9.50 -16.62 -2.98
N LEU A 128 -10.47 -15.77 -3.36
CA LEU A 128 -10.52 -14.38 -2.92
C LEU A 128 -10.71 -14.25 -1.41
N TYR A 129 -11.55 -15.08 -0.81
CA TYR A 129 -11.72 -15.13 0.66
C TYR A 129 -10.41 -15.52 1.36
N PHE A 130 -9.66 -16.47 0.82
CA PHE A 130 -8.35 -16.83 1.35
C PHE A 130 -7.37 -15.65 1.30
N TRP A 131 -7.32 -14.91 0.18
CA TRP A 131 -6.46 -13.73 0.05
C TRP A 131 -6.89 -12.56 0.95
N ALA A 132 -8.20 -12.38 1.15
CA ALA A 132 -8.72 -11.41 2.10
C ALA A 132 -8.34 -11.77 3.54
N PHE A 133 -8.40 -13.05 3.92
CA PHE A 133 -7.95 -13.53 5.22
C PHE A 133 -6.44 -13.30 5.42
N LEU A 134 -5.61 -13.61 4.40
CA LEU A 134 -4.18 -13.27 4.44
C LEU A 134 -3.98 -11.77 4.58
N GLY A 135 -4.80 -10.93 3.97
CA GLY A 135 -4.78 -9.48 4.14
C GLY A 135 -4.93 -9.07 5.61
N CYS A 136 -5.80 -9.72 6.39
CA CYS A 136 -5.92 -9.48 7.82
C CYS A 136 -4.62 -9.82 8.58
N ILE A 137 -3.94 -10.90 8.20
CA ILE A 137 -2.64 -11.26 8.79
C ILE A 137 -1.59 -10.20 8.46
N PHE A 138 -1.51 -9.76 7.21
CA PHE A 138 -0.58 -8.73 6.77
C PHE A 138 -0.87 -7.38 7.43
N PHE A 139 -2.12 -7.05 7.67
CA PHE A 139 -2.52 -5.88 8.45
C PHE A 139 -1.92 -5.93 9.88
N LEU A 140 -2.03 -7.07 10.56
CA LEU A 140 -1.44 -7.26 11.89
C LEU A 140 0.10 -7.18 11.86
N ILE A 141 0.73 -7.72 10.81
CA ILE A 141 2.18 -7.60 10.59
C ILE A 141 2.58 -6.14 10.43
N GLY A 142 1.84 -5.36 9.64
CA GLY A 142 2.08 -3.94 9.45
C GLY A 142 1.96 -3.14 10.74
N TYR A 143 0.95 -3.45 11.55
CA TYR A 143 0.75 -2.85 12.88
C TYR A 143 1.93 -3.17 13.83
N ALA A 144 2.31 -4.43 13.95
CA ALA A 144 3.43 -4.86 14.79
C ALA A 144 4.79 -4.29 14.32
N PHE A 145 4.97 -4.14 13.00
CA PHE A 145 6.15 -3.49 12.45
C PHE A 145 6.22 -2.01 12.84
N ALA A 146 5.09 -1.29 12.77
CA ALA A 146 5.00 0.11 13.18
C ALA A 146 5.35 0.29 14.66
N GLU A 147 4.89 -0.62 15.52
CA GLU A 147 5.23 -0.62 16.95
C GLU A 147 6.75 -0.78 17.17
N LYS A 148 7.40 -1.71 16.47
CA LYS A 148 8.86 -1.89 16.55
C LYS A 148 9.62 -0.66 16.05
N VAL A 149 9.16 -0.04 14.97
CA VAL A 149 9.75 1.21 14.46
C VAL A 149 9.62 2.31 15.50
N TYR A 150 8.46 2.45 16.12
CA TYR A 150 8.23 3.43 17.18
C TYR A 150 9.18 3.23 18.38
N GLN A 151 9.29 2.00 18.86
CA GLN A 151 10.18 1.67 20.00
C GLN A 151 11.65 1.97 19.66
N LYS A 152 12.10 1.63 18.45
CA LYS A 152 13.51 1.74 18.06
C LYS A 152 13.94 3.17 17.70
N PHE A 153 13.08 3.96 17.07
CA PHE A 153 13.47 5.24 16.47
C PHE A 153 12.87 6.48 17.17
N ILE A 154 11.87 6.30 18.02
CA ILE A 154 11.15 7.42 18.63
C ILE A 154 11.29 7.44 20.15
N LEU A 155 11.30 6.28 20.82
CA LEU A 155 11.47 6.19 22.27
C LEU A 155 12.95 6.19 22.71
N LEU A 156 13.88 5.82 21.84
CA LEU A 156 15.33 5.90 22.11
C LEU A 156 15.89 7.25 21.63
#